data_96de66e0e345c29fbafda70773dc2034
#
_entry.id   96de66e0e345c29fbafda70773dc2034
#
_cell.length_a   1.000
_cell.length_b   1.000
_cell.length_c   1.000
_cell.angle_alpha   90.00
_cell.angle_beta   90.00
_cell.angle_gamma   90.00
#
_symmetry.space_group_name_H-M   'P 1'
#
loop_
_entity.id
_entity.type
_entity.pdbx_description
1 polymer ?
#
loop_
_entity_poly.entity_id
_entity_poly.type
_entity_poly.pdbx_seq_one_letter_code
_entity_poly.pdbx_strand_id
1 'polypeptide(L)'
;HHIPKIYNLTINGVLSSEDIRKIKSGIVLDDGMKTLPAKIKHITYEKEKRQTTFDLTIVEGRNRQVKRMMAALGYQVRRLHRKQLAFLSVSDLSQGDYRILKPFEIKKLKALALEGTYEHLILE
;
A
#
# COMPACT_ATOMS: atom_id res chain seq x y z
N HIS A 1 6.39 1.40 -15.76
CA HIS A 1 5.13 0.82 -15.39
C HIS A 1 4.77 1.14 -13.98
N HIS A 2 3.49 1.28 -13.78
CA HIS A 2 3.00 1.65 -12.45
C HIS A 2 2.25 0.47 -11.84
N ILE A 3 3.01 -0.55 -11.51
CA ILE A 3 2.42 -1.71 -10.84
C ILE A 3 2.26 -1.36 -9.37
N PRO A 4 1.05 -1.43 -8.83
CA PRO A 4 0.84 -1.07 -7.43
C PRO A 4 1.62 -1.94 -6.46
N LYS A 5 2.08 -1.31 -5.41
CA LYS A 5 2.79 -1.98 -4.32
C LYS A 5 2.06 -1.67 -3.03
N ILE A 6 1.85 -2.67 -2.22
CA ILE A 6 1.09 -2.52 -0.99
C ILE A 6 2.03 -2.61 0.20
N TYR A 7 1.96 -1.60 1.05
CA TYR A 7 2.75 -1.56 2.27
C TYR A 7 1.81 -1.53 3.47
N ASN A 8 2.16 -2.28 4.49
CA ASN A 8 1.49 -2.21 5.79
C ASN A 8 2.43 -1.46 6.71
N LEU A 9 1.98 -0.38 7.30
CA LEU A 9 2.85 0.41 8.14
C LEU A 9 2.15 0.89 9.38
N THR A 10 2.96 1.17 10.38
CA THR A 10 2.50 1.72 11.66
C THR A 10 3.25 3.02 11.88
N ILE A 11 2.51 4.07 12.19
CA ILE A 11 3.08 5.38 12.47
C ILE A 11 2.68 5.80 13.87
N ASN A 12 3.46 6.73 14.43
CA ASN A 12 3.09 7.34 15.70
C ASN A 12 1.97 8.35 15.45
N GLY A 13 1.02 8.37 16.36
CA GLY A 13 -0.03 9.39 16.33
C GLY A 13 -1.25 8.97 15.56
N VAL A 14 -2.17 9.90 15.44
CA VAL A 14 -3.44 9.70 14.76
C VAL A 14 -3.36 10.29 13.36
N LEU A 15 -3.72 9.49 12.40
CA LEU A 15 -3.73 9.95 11.01
C LEU A 15 -4.98 10.80 10.80
N SER A 16 -4.81 12.07 10.53
CA SER A 16 -5.94 12.99 10.39
C SER A 16 -6.63 12.80 9.04
N SER A 17 -7.88 13.24 8.97
CA SER A 17 -8.61 13.14 7.71
C SER A 17 -7.99 14.02 6.64
N GLU A 18 -7.38 15.14 7.04
CA GLU A 18 -6.71 16.00 6.09
C GLU A 18 -5.49 15.31 5.51
N ASP A 19 -4.73 14.61 6.35
CA ASP A 19 -3.55 13.89 5.87
C ASP A 19 -3.95 12.73 4.97
N ILE A 20 -5.05 12.07 5.29
CA ILE A 20 -5.56 11.02 4.43
C ILE A 20 -5.88 11.59 3.06
N ARG A 21 -6.48 12.77 3.01
CA ARG A 21 -6.81 13.42 1.75
C ARG A 21 -5.55 13.75 0.96
N LYS A 22 -4.50 14.22 1.67
CA LYS A 22 -3.23 14.52 1.01
C LYS A 22 -2.60 13.27 0.43
N ILE A 23 -2.66 12.17 1.16
CA ILE A 23 -2.13 10.90 0.65
C ILE A 23 -2.84 10.51 -0.64
N LYS A 24 -4.16 10.65 -0.67
CA LYS A 24 -4.94 10.27 -1.82
C LYS A 24 -4.73 11.17 -3.02
N SER A 25 -4.36 12.42 -2.81
CA SER A 25 -4.19 13.36 -3.90
C SER A 25 -2.73 13.57 -4.29
N GLY A 26 -1.82 13.19 -3.42
CA GLY A 26 -0.40 13.37 -3.67
C GLY A 26 0.24 14.28 -2.65
N ILE A 27 1.48 14.00 -2.27
CA ILE A 27 2.21 14.72 -1.25
C ILE A 27 3.51 15.24 -1.85
N VAL A 28 3.84 16.50 -1.55
CA VAL A 28 5.11 17.05 -1.97
C VAL A 28 6.19 16.55 -1.04
N LEU A 29 7.18 15.87 -1.60
CA LEU A 29 8.25 15.29 -0.81
C LEU A 29 9.39 16.31 -0.63
N ASP A 30 10.42 15.86 0.09
CA ASP A 30 11.55 16.73 0.44
C ASP A 30 12.33 17.21 -0.77
N ASP A 31 12.18 16.55 -1.92
CA ASP A 31 12.85 17.00 -3.15
C ASP A 31 11.96 17.95 -3.96
N GLY A 32 10.80 18.33 -3.42
CA GLY A 32 9.90 19.25 -4.12
C GLY A 32 8.99 18.60 -5.12
N MET A 33 9.09 17.28 -5.30
CA MET A 33 8.26 16.57 -6.27
C MET A 33 7.05 15.99 -5.59
N LYS A 34 5.91 16.09 -6.26
CA LYS A 34 4.66 15.57 -5.70
C LYS A 34 4.50 14.10 -6.07
N THR A 35 4.05 13.32 -5.10
CA THR A 35 3.79 11.89 -5.36
C THR A 35 2.51 11.73 -6.16
N LEU A 36 2.39 10.58 -6.79
CA LEU A 36 1.13 10.23 -7.44
C LEU A 36 0.09 9.91 -6.39
N PRO A 37 -1.19 9.99 -6.75
CA PRO A 37 -2.24 9.61 -5.81
C PRO A 37 -2.04 8.19 -5.31
N ALA A 38 -2.34 7.97 -4.04
CA ALA A 38 -2.19 6.68 -3.41
C ALA A 38 -3.51 6.27 -2.78
N LYS A 39 -3.62 4.99 -2.43
CA LYS A 39 -4.81 4.47 -1.75
C LYS A 39 -4.43 4.09 -0.34
N ILE A 40 -5.37 4.27 0.56
CA ILE A 40 -5.15 3.94 1.95
C ILE A 40 -6.35 3.14 2.44
N LYS A 41 -6.10 2.03 3.12
CA LYS A 41 -7.14 1.12 3.58
C LYS A 41 -6.79 0.53 4.93
N HIS A 42 -7.80 -0.03 5.59
CA HIS A 42 -7.62 -0.78 6.83
C HIS A 42 -6.96 0.05 7.92
N ILE A 43 -7.43 1.27 8.08
CA ILE A 43 -6.87 2.17 9.08
C ILE A 43 -7.33 1.73 10.46
N THR A 44 -6.38 1.47 11.34
CA THR A 44 -6.67 1.05 12.71
C THR A 44 -5.82 1.87 13.65
N TYR A 45 -6.46 2.47 14.64
CA TYR A 45 -5.75 3.24 15.64
C TYR A 45 -5.68 2.47 16.93
N GLU A 46 -4.47 2.31 17.45
CA GLU A 46 -4.26 1.65 18.73
C GLU A 46 -4.05 2.70 19.79
N LYS A 47 -5.09 2.89 20.60
CA LYS A 47 -5.13 3.99 21.55
C LYS A 47 -4.01 3.92 22.58
N GLU A 48 -3.73 2.72 23.09
CA GLU A 48 -2.75 2.59 24.16
C GLU A 48 -1.35 2.95 23.72
N LYS A 49 -1.01 2.56 22.51
CA LYS A 49 0.32 2.87 21.97
C LYS A 49 0.34 4.18 21.20
N ARG A 50 -0.85 4.76 20.98
CA ARG A 50 -0.97 5.98 20.20
C ARG A 50 -0.33 5.82 18.83
N GLN A 51 -0.70 4.74 18.17
CA GLN A 51 -0.14 4.41 16.86
C GLN A 51 -1.27 4.07 15.91
N THR A 52 -1.06 4.40 14.64
CA THR A 52 -2.01 4.08 13.59
C THR A 52 -1.36 3.10 12.64
N THR A 53 -2.08 2.04 12.30
CA THR A 53 -1.63 1.04 11.34
C THR A 53 -2.58 1.07 10.15
N PHE A 54 -2.03 0.97 8.96
CA PHE A 54 -2.85 1.00 7.76
C PHE A 54 -2.11 0.40 6.58
N ASP A 55 -2.85 0.12 5.53
CA ASP A 55 -2.29 -0.35 4.27
C ASP A 55 -2.24 0.83 3.31
N LEU A 56 -1.09 1.00 2.68
CA LEU A 56 -0.88 2.05 1.71
C LEU A 56 -0.50 1.44 0.38
N THR A 57 -1.26 1.77 -0.65
CA THR A 57 -0.98 1.28 -2.00
C THR A 57 -0.46 2.42 -2.84
N ILE A 58 0.75 2.29 -3.35
CA ILE A 58 1.35 3.30 -4.21
C ILE A 58 1.67 2.66 -5.56
N VAL A 59 1.71 3.51 -6.59
CA VAL A 59 1.96 3.02 -7.95
C VAL A 59 3.28 3.51 -8.51
N GLU A 60 4.13 4.07 -7.68
CA GLU A 60 5.46 4.50 -8.08
C GLU A 60 6.45 3.96 -7.06
N GLY A 61 7.73 4.03 -7.38
CA GLY A 61 8.73 3.41 -6.51
C GLY A 61 9.93 4.30 -6.26
N ARG A 62 9.70 5.52 -5.80
CA ARG A 62 10.81 6.38 -5.45
C ARG A 62 11.53 5.84 -4.23
N ASN A 63 12.81 6.13 -4.17
CA ASN A 63 13.63 5.67 -3.05
C ASN A 63 13.02 6.10 -1.72
N ARG A 64 12.80 5.13 -0.83
CA ARG A 64 12.26 5.35 0.51
C ARG A 64 10.98 6.19 0.49
N GLN A 65 10.16 5.99 -0.51
CA GLN A 65 9.02 6.86 -0.73
C GLN A 65 8.04 6.88 0.43
N VAL A 66 7.68 5.72 0.98
CA VAL A 66 6.69 5.68 2.05
C VAL A 66 7.17 6.43 3.27
N LYS A 67 8.44 6.23 3.64
CA LYS A 67 9.01 6.94 4.79
C LYS A 67 9.05 8.45 4.54
N ARG A 68 9.38 8.85 3.33
CA ARG A 68 9.45 10.27 2.98
C ARG A 68 8.06 10.89 2.98
N MET A 69 7.05 10.15 2.54
CA MET A 69 5.68 10.63 2.59
C MET A 69 5.23 10.88 4.02
N MET A 70 5.50 9.92 4.89
CA MET A 70 5.10 10.06 6.28
C MET A 70 5.86 11.20 6.96
N ALA A 71 7.13 11.34 6.64
CA ALA A 71 7.92 12.45 7.20
C ALA A 71 7.38 13.79 6.74
N ALA A 72 6.95 13.88 5.50
CA ALA A 72 6.38 15.12 4.97
C ALA A 72 5.09 15.50 5.70
N LEU A 73 4.38 14.52 6.20
CA LEU A 73 3.16 14.77 6.97
C LEU A 73 3.43 14.93 8.46
N GLY A 74 4.68 14.74 8.89
CA GLY A 74 5.04 14.92 10.28
C GLY A 74 4.92 13.67 11.13
N TYR A 75 4.87 12.51 10.51
CA TYR A 75 4.75 11.26 11.25
C TYR A 75 6.04 10.48 11.23
N GLN A 76 6.27 9.72 12.29
CA GLN A 76 7.41 8.82 12.38
C GLN A 76 6.92 7.40 12.10
N VAL A 77 7.58 6.71 11.17
CA VAL A 77 7.23 5.34 10.85
C VAL A 77 7.86 4.42 11.88
N ARG A 78 7.03 3.64 12.54
CA ARG A 78 7.49 2.70 13.57
C ARG A 78 7.73 1.32 12.99
N ARG A 79 6.96 0.94 11.99
CA ARG A 79 7.08 -0.35 11.35
C ARG A 79 6.65 -0.20 9.91
N LEU A 80 7.40 -0.82 9.02
CA LEU A 80 7.08 -0.79 7.59
C LEU A 80 7.30 -2.17 7.03
N HIS A 81 6.26 -2.73 6.45
CA HIS A 81 6.33 -4.05 5.86
C HIS A 81 5.72 -4.00 4.48
N ARG A 82 6.51 -4.36 3.48
CA ARG A 82 6.00 -4.44 2.12
C ARG A 82 5.29 -5.78 1.97
N LYS A 83 4.02 -5.75 1.64
CA LYS A 83 3.28 -6.99 1.45
C LYS A 83 3.79 -7.58 0.15
N GLN A 84 3.24 -7.69 -0.86
CA GLN A 84 3.76 -8.17 -2.11
C GLN A 84 3.19 -7.28 -3.20
N LEU A 85 3.68 -7.46 -4.41
CA LEU A 85 3.01 -6.81 -5.52
C LEU A 85 1.59 -7.33 -5.49
N ALA A 86 0.62 -6.44 -5.64
CA ALA A 86 -0.76 -6.83 -5.46
C ALA A 86 -1.17 -8.00 -6.34
N PHE A 87 -0.68 -8.05 -7.55
CA PHE A 87 -1.08 -9.13 -8.43
C PHE A 87 -0.45 -10.48 -8.07
N LEU A 88 0.40 -10.52 -7.05
CA LEU A 88 1.01 -11.76 -6.57
C LEU A 88 0.47 -12.19 -5.23
N SER A 89 -0.35 -11.41 -4.59
CA SER A 89 -0.80 -11.76 -3.25
C SER A 89 -2.09 -12.58 -3.26
N VAL A 90 -2.08 -13.51 -4.08
CA VAL A 90 -3.23 -14.42 -4.08
C VAL A 90 -2.97 -15.42 -3.01
N SER A 91 -3.23 -15.50 -2.38
CA SER A 91 -2.98 -16.38 -1.85
C SER A 91 -3.04 -17.31 -1.59
N ASP A 92 -2.87 -16.73 -1.70
CA ASP A 92 -2.73 -17.33 -1.69
C ASP A 92 -2.78 -18.16 -2.01
N LEU A 93 -2.61 -17.71 -2.24
CA LEU A 93 -2.57 -18.48 -2.89
C LEU A 93 -1.97 -19.33 -2.37
N SER A 94 -2.08 -19.61 -1.68
CA SER A 94 -1.91 -20.32 -1.56
C SER A 94 -1.44 -21.01 -1.16
N GLN A 95 -1.18 -20.83 -0.82
CA GLN A 95 -0.92 -21.39 -1.07
C GLN A 95 -0.78 -22.26 -0.80
N GLY A 96 -0.86 -22.35 -0.24
CA GLY A 96 -0.84 -23.03 -0.54
C GLY A 96 -1.20 -23.68 -0.79
N ASP A 97 -1.53 -23.30 -0.63
CA ASP A 97 -1.89 -23.60 -1.47
C ASP A 97 -1.72 -23.21 -2.25
N TYR A 98 -0.82 -22.62 -1.62
CA TYR A 98 -0.82 -22.17 -2.49
C TYR A 98 -1.00 -22.85 -3.26
N ARG A 99 -1.39 -22.82 -2.82
CA ARG A 99 -1.82 -23.65 -3.92
C ARG A 99 -1.27 -23.12 -5.25
N ILE A 100 -1.19 -23.99 -6.21
CA ILE A 100 -0.72 -23.58 -7.51
C ILE A 100 -1.89 -22.96 -8.28
N LEU A 101 -1.66 -21.81 -8.86
CA LEU A 101 -2.71 -21.15 -9.61
C LEU A 101 -3.01 -21.90 -10.89
N LYS A 102 -4.25 -21.97 -11.23
CA LYS A 102 -4.65 -22.56 -12.50
C LYS A 102 -4.36 -21.57 -13.61
N PRO A 103 -4.18 -22.04 -14.84
CA PRO A 103 -3.82 -21.13 -15.94
C PRO A 103 -4.75 -19.95 -16.09
N PHE A 104 -6.03 -20.13 -15.93
CA PHE A 104 -6.95 -19.00 -16.08
C PHE A 104 -6.78 -17.99 -14.95
N GLU A 105 -6.40 -18.46 -13.76
CA GLU A 105 -6.17 -17.56 -12.65
C GLU A 105 -4.94 -16.71 -12.90
N ILE A 106 -3.90 -17.31 -13.44
CA ILE A 106 -2.70 -16.58 -13.77
C ILE A 106 -3.00 -15.53 -14.82
N LYS A 107 -3.73 -15.90 -15.83
CA LYS A 107 -4.09 -14.97 -16.89
C LYS A 107 -4.92 -13.81 -16.34
N LYS A 108 -5.87 -14.11 -15.47
CA LYS A 108 -6.70 -13.11 -14.87
C LYS A 108 -5.90 -12.14 -14.01
N LEU A 109 -4.96 -12.67 -13.25
CA LEU A 109 -4.13 -11.82 -12.41
C LEU A 109 -3.29 -10.88 -13.25
N LYS A 110 -2.73 -11.37 -14.34
CA LYS A 110 -1.94 -10.53 -15.21
C LYS A 110 -2.77 -9.40 -15.81
N ALA A 111 -3.95 -9.72 -16.25
CA ALA A 111 -4.83 -8.70 -16.82
C ALA A 111 -5.19 -7.65 -15.79
N LEU A 112 -5.51 -8.08 -14.58
CA LEU A 112 -5.87 -7.14 -13.53
C LEU A 112 -4.69 -6.30 -13.10
N ALA A 113 -3.49 -6.88 -13.10
CA ALA A 113 -2.30 -6.14 -12.74
C ALA A 113 -2.07 -5.00 -13.73
N LEU A 114 -2.30 -5.25 -14.99
CA LEU A 114 -2.13 -4.22 -16.00
C LEU A 114 -3.16 -3.11 -15.85
N GLU A 115 -4.34 -3.45 -15.35
CA GLU A 115 -5.38 -2.47 -15.13
C GLU A 115 -5.29 -1.81 -13.77
N GLY A 116 -4.49 -2.38 -12.87
CA GLY A 116 -4.36 -1.82 -11.55
C GLY A 116 -5.58 -1.99 -10.67
N THR A 117 -6.40 -2.99 -10.94
CA THR A 117 -7.64 -3.18 -10.20
C THR A 117 -7.76 -4.57 -9.63
N TYR A 118 -6.65 -5.14 -9.19
CA TYR A 118 -6.71 -6.54 -8.76
C TYR A 118 -6.75 -6.77 -7.26
N GLU A 119 -6.71 -5.74 -6.47
CA GLU A 119 -6.65 -5.95 -5.02
C GLU A 119 -7.78 -6.81 -4.50
N HIS A 120 -8.97 -6.53 -4.93
CA HIS A 120 -10.12 -7.25 -4.40
C HIS A 120 -10.16 -8.68 -4.86
N LEU A 121 -9.39 -9.04 -5.88
CA LEU A 121 -9.35 -10.39 -6.36
C LEU A 121 -8.31 -11.21 -5.64
N ILE A 122 -7.16 -10.62 -5.41
CA ILE A 122 -6.08 -11.41 -4.88
C ILE A 122 -6.01 -11.44 -3.38
N LEU A 123 -6.65 -10.55 -2.74
CA LEU A 123 -6.58 -10.50 -1.34
C LEU A 123 -7.53 -11.31 -0.61
N GLU A 124 -7.98 -11.77 -1.17
CA GLU A 124 -8.53 -12.52 -0.51
C GLU A 124 -8.92 -12.74 0.05
#